data_feb62cdc3602fc7fa1dde3085e070f48
#
_entry.id   feb62cdc3602fc7fa1dde3085e070f48
#
_cell.length_a   1.000
_cell.length_b   1.000
_cell.length_c   1.000
_cell.angle_alpha   90.00
_cell.angle_beta   90.00
_cell.angle_gamma   90.00
#
_symmetry.space_group_name_H-M   'P 1'
#
loop_
_entity.id
_entity.type
_entity.pdbx_description
1 polymer ?
#
loop_
_entity_poly.entity_id
_entity_poly.type
_entity_poly.pdbx_seq_one_letter_code
_entity_poly.pdbx_strand_id
1 'polypeptide(L)'
;MWILFSPSEKKCLEHKKAYQAKEETFYRDFICNIGLDEALKAYIGILQGGKESEIKQMFGVKNIDLEELAAAQNLMQSPLLPAVLRYIGVAFSALDFEHLESYARDYLNEHLLIFSNLFGLLRAEDKIPYYDLKQGEGFERGLVEFNTRKFYAKNTKNIWEYLIKQQKESLEILDLRAGFYQKCFDLSKIPITLKINELLVYEPNFIKNGKVVSHYAKHYRGILLRMCAKEELKCLQDLSSLYMEGLELESMQTIQDKKIKRIVLTYAIKSK
;
A
#
# COMPACT_ATOMS: atom_id res chain seq x y z
N MET A 1 4.98 12.72 -9.30
CA MET A 1 5.57 11.36 -9.03
C MET A 1 4.75 10.68 -7.95
N TRP A 2 4.66 9.34 -7.99
CA TRP A 2 3.98 8.56 -6.96
C TRP A 2 4.87 7.44 -6.44
N ILE A 3 4.72 7.09 -5.17
CA ILE A 3 5.38 5.94 -4.55
C ILE A 3 4.29 4.94 -4.15
N LEU A 4 4.28 3.77 -4.79
CA LEU A 4 3.33 2.71 -4.50
C LEU A 4 3.91 1.74 -3.47
N PHE A 5 3.21 1.52 -2.37
CA PHE A 5 3.69 0.74 -1.24
C PHE A 5 2.72 -0.37 -0.85
N SER A 6 3.26 -1.51 -0.43
CA SER A 6 2.44 -2.58 0.13
C SER A 6 1.97 -2.25 1.53
N PRO A 7 0.79 -2.73 1.94
CA PRO A 7 0.37 -2.66 3.33
C PRO A 7 1.16 -3.65 4.19
N SER A 8 0.85 -3.70 5.47
CA SER A 8 1.24 -4.78 6.38
C SER A 8 0.03 -5.60 6.78
N GLU A 9 0.24 -6.89 7.06
CA GLU A 9 -0.79 -7.72 7.73
C GLU A 9 -1.00 -7.25 9.16
N LYS A 10 0.07 -6.81 9.84
CA LYS A 10 -0.02 -6.25 11.19
C LYS A 10 -0.48 -4.79 11.15
N LYS A 11 -1.42 -4.47 12.03
CA LYS A 11 -2.00 -3.13 12.18
C LYS A 11 -1.97 -2.72 13.64
N CYS A 12 -1.76 -1.45 13.88
CA CYS A 12 -1.83 -0.85 15.20
C CYS A 12 -3.29 -0.83 15.68
N LEU A 13 -3.60 -1.46 16.80
CA LEU A 13 -4.95 -1.47 17.38
C LEU A 13 -5.22 -0.14 18.08
N GLU A 14 -4.34 0.25 19.00
CA GLU A 14 -4.43 1.47 19.76
C GLU A 14 -3.28 2.44 19.45
N HIS A 15 -3.60 3.71 19.33
CA HIS A 15 -2.62 4.76 19.07
C HIS A 15 -3.07 6.08 19.68
N LYS A 16 -2.14 6.81 20.30
CA LYS A 16 -2.42 8.12 20.94
C LYS A 16 -2.93 9.20 19.97
N LYS A 17 -2.65 9.05 18.67
CA LYS A 17 -3.13 9.95 17.60
C LYS A 17 -4.41 9.46 16.93
N ALA A 18 -5.07 8.41 17.45
CA ALA A 18 -6.31 7.93 16.88
C ALA A 18 -7.43 8.95 17.11
N TYR A 19 -8.30 9.11 16.10
CA TYR A 19 -9.44 10.01 16.15
C TYR A 19 -10.72 9.20 16.28
N GLN A 20 -11.66 9.67 17.09
CA GLN A 20 -13.02 9.12 17.06
C GLN A 20 -13.66 9.43 15.69
N ALA A 21 -14.23 8.40 15.06
CA ALA A 21 -15.01 8.58 13.86
C ALA A 21 -16.26 9.41 14.22
N LYS A 22 -16.35 10.62 13.69
CA LYS A 22 -17.56 11.44 13.82
C LYS A 22 -18.60 11.15 12.74
N GLU A 23 -18.18 10.43 11.68
CA GLU A 23 -18.98 10.18 10.50
C GLU A 23 -18.97 8.70 10.12
N GLU A 24 -20.13 8.14 9.87
CA GLU A 24 -20.33 6.76 9.41
C GLU A 24 -19.78 6.49 7.98
N THR A 25 -19.15 7.48 7.38
CA THR A 25 -18.78 7.47 5.96
C THR A 25 -17.35 7.96 5.70
N PHE A 26 -16.43 7.63 6.60
CA PHE A 26 -15.00 8.01 6.51
C PHE A 26 -14.33 7.63 5.18
N TYR A 27 -14.88 6.65 4.45
CA TYR A 27 -14.33 6.09 3.21
C TYR A 27 -14.90 6.70 1.92
N ARG A 28 -15.79 7.67 1.99
CA ARG A 28 -16.46 8.25 0.79
C ARG A 28 -15.47 8.85 -0.20
N ASP A 29 -14.40 9.45 0.30
CA ASP A 29 -13.37 10.12 -0.51
C ASP A 29 -12.18 9.22 -0.85
N PHE A 30 -12.29 7.90 -0.58
CA PHE A 30 -11.25 6.96 -0.95
C PHE A 30 -11.21 6.77 -2.47
N ILE A 31 -9.99 6.56 -2.98
CA ILE A 31 -9.74 6.35 -4.41
C ILE A 31 -10.54 5.15 -4.94
N CYS A 32 -10.60 4.07 -4.15
CA CYS A 32 -11.33 2.86 -4.47
C CYS A 32 -12.67 2.84 -3.71
N ASN A 33 -13.68 3.48 -4.25
CA ASN A 33 -15.01 3.56 -3.61
C ASN A 33 -16.09 2.67 -4.27
N ILE A 34 -15.84 2.17 -5.50
CA ILE A 34 -16.84 1.36 -6.22
C ILE A 34 -16.99 -0.01 -5.55
N GLY A 35 -18.14 -0.24 -4.92
CA GLY A 35 -18.47 -1.48 -4.21
C GLY A 35 -17.85 -1.59 -2.82
N LEU A 36 -17.30 -0.51 -2.27
CA LEU A 36 -16.70 -0.52 -0.95
C LEU A 36 -17.76 -0.57 0.16
N ASP A 37 -18.86 0.17 0.02
CA ASP A 37 -19.94 0.19 1.02
C ASP A 37 -20.55 -1.21 1.22
N GLU A 38 -20.87 -1.91 0.14
CA GLU A 38 -21.39 -3.28 0.19
C GLU A 38 -20.36 -4.24 0.79
N ALA A 39 -19.09 -4.08 0.42
CA ALA A 39 -18.01 -4.91 0.96
C ALA A 39 -17.85 -4.71 2.48
N LEU A 40 -17.88 -3.47 2.98
CA LEU A 40 -17.78 -3.18 4.40
C LEU A 40 -18.98 -3.71 5.19
N LYS A 41 -20.21 -3.57 4.67
CA LYS A 41 -21.40 -4.15 5.27
C LYS A 41 -21.33 -5.68 5.36
N ALA A 42 -20.87 -6.35 4.29
CA ALA A 42 -20.68 -7.78 4.28
C ALA A 42 -19.60 -8.23 5.26
N TYR A 43 -18.45 -7.53 5.27
CA TYR A 43 -17.33 -7.78 6.18
C TYR A 43 -17.79 -7.72 7.65
N ILE A 44 -18.39 -6.60 8.07
CA ILE A 44 -18.90 -6.42 9.43
C ILE A 44 -19.92 -7.49 9.77
N GLY A 45 -20.84 -7.77 8.87
CA GLY A 45 -21.87 -8.74 9.09
C GLY A 45 -21.36 -10.18 9.26
N ILE A 46 -20.25 -10.57 8.62
CA ILE A 46 -19.57 -11.85 8.86
C ILE A 46 -18.94 -11.86 10.24
N LEU A 47 -18.24 -10.80 10.61
CA LEU A 47 -17.58 -10.70 11.91
C LEU A 47 -18.58 -10.73 13.09
N GLN A 48 -19.79 -10.19 12.89
CA GLN A 48 -20.84 -10.15 13.93
C GLN A 48 -21.69 -11.43 14.00
N GLY A 49 -21.88 -12.16 12.91
CA GLY A 49 -22.81 -13.28 12.86
C GLY A 49 -22.32 -14.49 12.09
N GLY A 50 -21.09 -14.49 11.57
CA GLY A 50 -20.49 -15.60 10.85
C GLY A 50 -19.92 -16.68 11.78
N LYS A 51 -19.48 -17.78 11.17
CA LYS A 51 -18.81 -18.86 11.90
C LYS A 51 -17.39 -18.46 12.26
N GLU A 52 -16.93 -18.92 13.42
CA GLU A 52 -15.54 -18.69 13.87
C GLU A 52 -14.49 -19.16 12.84
N SER A 53 -14.78 -20.28 12.15
CA SER A 53 -13.91 -20.80 11.09
C SER A 53 -13.75 -19.85 9.90
N GLU A 54 -14.82 -19.15 9.52
CA GLU A 54 -14.79 -18.14 8.45
C GLU A 54 -13.97 -16.92 8.84
N ILE A 55 -14.14 -16.46 10.09
CA ILE A 55 -13.36 -15.34 10.63
C ILE A 55 -11.88 -15.71 10.70
N LYS A 56 -11.55 -16.91 11.20
CA LYS A 56 -10.17 -17.42 11.24
C LYS A 56 -9.53 -17.47 9.84
N GLN A 57 -10.26 -17.90 8.85
CA GLN A 57 -9.82 -17.92 7.46
C GLN A 57 -9.57 -16.51 6.95
N MET A 58 -10.54 -15.59 7.13
CA MET A 58 -10.40 -14.19 6.70
C MET A 58 -9.19 -13.49 7.33
N PHE A 59 -8.97 -13.70 8.62
CA PHE A 59 -7.83 -13.11 9.34
C PHE A 59 -6.53 -13.89 9.10
N GLY A 60 -6.62 -15.15 8.64
CA GLY A 60 -5.47 -16.03 8.43
C GLY A 60 -4.79 -16.45 9.73
N VAL A 61 -5.56 -16.59 10.80
CA VAL A 61 -5.09 -16.91 12.15
C VAL A 61 -5.62 -18.27 12.63
N LYS A 62 -4.87 -18.91 13.53
CA LYS A 62 -5.33 -20.13 14.21
C LYS A 62 -6.26 -19.81 15.40
N ASN A 63 -5.93 -18.76 16.13
CA ASN A 63 -6.70 -18.25 17.26
C ASN A 63 -7.05 -16.79 17.00
N ILE A 64 -8.27 -16.41 17.30
CA ILE A 64 -8.75 -15.05 17.16
C ILE A 64 -8.37 -14.28 18.43
N ASP A 65 -7.76 -13.12 18.26
CA ASP A 65 -7.60 -12.13 19.30
C ASP A 65 -8.94 -11.40 19.48
N LEU A 66 -9.46 -11.41 20.71
CA LEU A 66 -10.80 -10.87 20.99
C LEU A 66 -10.86 -9.34 20.92
N GLU A 67 -9.77 -8.66 21.23
CA GLU A 67 -9.70 -7.18 21.14
C GLU A 67 -9.65 -6.75 19.69
N GLU A 68 -8.83 -7.43 18.87
CA GLU A 68 -8.76 -7.21 17.42
C GLU A 68 -10.10 -7.51 16.74
N LEU A 69 -10.76 -8.61 17.11
CA LEU A 69 -12.08 -8.95 16.60
C LEU A 69 -13.11 -7.90 16.97
N ALA A 70 -13.17 -7.48 18.24
CA ALA A 70 -14.12 -6.46 18.70
C ALA A 70 -13.92 -5.12 17.97
N ALA A 71 -12.68 -4.71 17.75
CA ALA A 71 -12.38 -3.51 16.96
C ALA A 71 -12.84 -3.65 15.51
N ALA A 72 -12.60 -4.79 14.87
CA ALA A 72 -13.00 -5.07 13.49
C ALA A 72 -14.54 -5.21 13.34
N GLN A 73 -15.23 -5.80 14.32
CA GLN A 73 -16.70 -5.89 14.36
C GLN A 73 -17.37 -4.51 14.45
N ASN A 74 -16.73 -3.57 15.15
CA ASN A 74 -17.19 -2.20 15.33
C ASN A 74 -16.50 -1.22 14.35
N LEU A 75 -16.10 -1.71 13.17
CA LEU A 75 -15.29 -0.98 12.19
C LEU A 75 -15.76 0.46 11.95
N MET A 76 -17.08 0.67 11.80
CA MET A 76 -17.66 1.98 11.50
C MET A 76 -17.58 2.98 12.68
N GLN A 77 -17.31 2.50 13.89
CA GLN A 77 -17.26 3.29 15.13
C GLN A 77 -15.86 3.24 15.77
N SER A 78 -14.98 2.41 15.24
CA SER A 78 -13.60 2.28 15.72
C SER A 78 -12.80 3.55 15.48
N PRO A 79 -11.85 3.86 16.37
CA PRO A 79 -10.98 5.02 16.20
C PRO A 79 -10.23 4.97 14.87
N LEU A 80 -10.22 6.10 14.16
CA LEU A 80 -9.54 6.25 12.88
C LEU A 80 -8.09 6.68 13.08
N LEU A 81 -7.21 6.15 12.23
CA LEU A 81 -5.79 6.49 12.22
C LEU A 81 -5.32 6.63 10.77
N PRO A 82 -4.45 7.61 10.44
CA PRO A 82 -3.83 7.68 9.12
C PRO A 82 -3.26 6.33 8.69
N ALA A 83 -3.46 5.94 7.44
CA ALA A 83 -3.06 4.63 6.91
C ALA A 83 -1.57 4.33 7.17
N VAL A 84 -0.70 5.34 7.00
CA VAL A 84 0.74 5.21 7.25
C VAL A 84 1.08 4.89 8.71
N LEU A 85 0.21 5.23 9.66
CA LEU A 85 0.35 4.90 11.09
C LEU A 85 -0.45 3.65 11.49
N ARG A 86 -1.52 3.33 10.75
CA ARG A 86 -2.32 2.12 11.00
C ARG A 86 -1.54 0.85 10.69
N TYR A 87 -0.77 0.84 9.60
CA TYR A 87 0.07 -0.30 9.25
C TYR A 87 1.37 -0.30 10.07
N ILE A 88 1.68 -1.44 10.68
CA ILE A 88 2.92 -1.69 11.43
C ILE A 88 3.62 -2.92 10.86
N GLY A 89 4.86 -3.13 11.24
CA GLY A 89 5.66 -4.27 10.79
C GLY A 89 6.92 -3.81 10.05
N VAL A 90 7.70 -4.77 9.53
CA VAL A 90 9.10 -4.58 9.12
C VAL A 90 9.33 -3.36 8.21
N ALA A 91 8.50 -3.18 7.18
CA ALA A 91 8.66 -2.06 6.25
C ALA A 91 8.27 -0.72 6.88
N PHE A 92 7.18 -0.68 7.65
CA PHE A 92 6.72 0.54 8.34
C PHE A 92 7.61 0.89 9.53
N SER A 93 8.16 -0.10 10.24
CA SER A 93 9.19 0.15 11.26
C SER A 93 10.48 0.71 10.67
N ALA A 94 10.87 0.27 9.47
CA ALA A 94 12.04 0.81 8.77
C ALA A 94 11.78 2.22 8.20
N LEU A 95 10.55 2.51 7.75
CA LEU A 95 10.10 3.85 7.38
C LEU A 95 10.16 4.81 8.57
N ASP A 96 9.69 4.33 9.76
CA ASP A 96 9.70 5.07 11.02
C ASP A 96 9.08 6.48 10.89
N PHE A 97 7.86 6.51 10.36
CA PHE A 97 7.15 7.75 9.97
C PHE A 97 7.00 8.75 11.12
N GLU A 98 6.78 8.29 12.35
CA GLU A 98 6.57 9.18 13.50
C GLU A 98 7.79 10.01 13.87
N HIS A 99 9.00 9.48 13.61
CA HIS A 99 10.28 10.15 13.92
C HIS A 99 10.87 10.90 12.72
N LEU A 100 10.13 10.99 11.62
CA LEU A 100 10.51 11.87 10.51
C LEU A 100 10.25 13.34 10.86
N GLU A 101 11.09 14.23 10.32
CA GLU A 101 10.83 15.67 10.35
C GLU A 101 9.54 16.02 9.60
N SER A 102 8.96 17.19 9.89
CA SER A 102 7.67 17.59 9.30
C SER A 102 7.70 17.57 7.77
N TYR A 103 8.73 18.14 7.15
CA TYR A 103 8.88 18.20 5.70
C TYR A 103 8.89 16.80 5.06
N ALA A 104 9.56 15.84 5.69
CA ALA A 104 9.60 14.45 5.20
C ALA A 104 8.25 13.75 5.33
N ARG A 105 7.48 14.05 6.40
CA ARG A 105 6.10 13.54 6.54
C ARG A 105 5.18 14.17 5.50
N ASP A 106 5.31 15.48 5.26
CA ASP A 106 4.52 16.19 4.25
C ASP A 106 4.80 15.64 2.85
N TYR A 107 6.09 15.37 2.54
CA TYR A 107 6.47 14.68 1.31
C TYR A 107 5.77 13.32 1.15
N LEU A 108 5.71 12.50 2.23
CA LEU A 108 5.01 11.21 2.17
C LEU A 108 3.50 11.37 2.03
N ASN A 109 2.90 12.35 2.68
CA ASN A 109 1.47 12.63 2.52
C ASN A 109 1.13 13.03 1.08
N GLU A 110 2.04 13.70 0.39
CA GLU A 110 1.86 14.11 -1.01
C GLU A 110 2.09 12.98 -2.02
N HIS A 111 3.05 12.09 -1.75
CA HIS A 111 3.55 11.15 -2.76
C HIS A 111 3.25 9.68 -2.48
N LEU A 112 2.97 9.28 -1.22
CA LEU A 112 2.83 7.87 -0.85
C LEU A 112 1.40 7.36 -1.02
N LEU A 113 1.27 6.25 -1.75
CA LEU A 113 0.03 5.49 -1.91
C LEU A 113 0.21 4.07 -1.38
N ILE A 114 -0.64 3.68 -0.44
CA ILE A 114 -0.58 2.38 0.25
C ILE A 114 -1.70 1.48 -0.27
N PHE A 115 -1.34 0.28 -0.71
CA PHE A 115 -2.31 -0.74 -1.11
C PHE A 115 -2.92 -1.39 0.13
N SER A 116 -4.24 -1.47 0.19
CA SER A 116 -4.97 -2.12 1.28
C SER A 116 -5.65 -3.40 0.80
N ASN A 117 -5.77 -4.40 1.68
CA ASN A 117 -6.52 -5.62 1.36
C ASN A 117 -8.03 -5.39 1.31
N LEU A 118 -8.55 -4.42 2.08
CA LEU A 118 -9.97 -4.13 2.21
C LEU A 118 -10.39 -2.81 1.55
N PHE A 119 -9.59 -1.75 1.74
CA PHE A 119 -9.96 -0.40 1.31
C PHE A 119 -9.40 0.01 -0.07
N GLY A 120 -8.65 -0.88 -0.74
CA GLY A 120 -8.00 -0.57 -2.02
C GLY A 120 -6.80 0.37 -1.88
N LEU A 121 -6.66 1.33 -2.80
CA LEU A 121 -5.56 2.28 -2.81
C LEU A 121 -5.86 3.46 -1.88
N LEU A 122 -4.98 3.68 -0.91
CA LEU A 122 -5.08 4.72 0.11
C LEU A 122 -3.95 5.74 -0.03
N ARG A 123 -4.24 7.01 0.25
CA ARG A 123 -3.21 8.02 0.56
C ARG A 123 -2.60 7.74 1.94
N ALA A 124 -1.40 8.22 2.19
CA ALA A 124 -0.75 8.05 3.49
C ALA A 124 -1.61 8.58 4.66
N GLU A 125 -2.30 9.71 4.44
CA GLU A 125 -3.14 10.39 5.43
C GLU A 125 -4.60 9.91 5.50
N ASP A 126 -5.04 9.02 4.60
CA ASP A 126 -6.40 8.47 4.64
C ASP A 126 -6.64 7.79 5.98
N LYS A 127 -7.68 8.22 6.67
CA LYS A 127 -8.01 7.75 8.01
C LYS A 127 -8.79 6.46 7.94
N ILE A 128 -8.22 5.37 8.43
CA ILE A 128 -8.84 4.05 8.43
C ILE A 128 -9.00 3.49 9.85
N PRO A 129 -10.07 2.74 10.11
CA PRO A 129 -10.25 2.01 11.36
C PRO A 129 -9.30 0.79 11.44
N TYR A 130 -9.27 0.13 12.58
CA TYR A 130 -8.70 -1.20 12.64
C TYR A 130 -9.55 -2.19 11.82
N TYR A 131 -8.89 -3.07 11.10
CA TYR A 131 -9.49 -4.18 10.37
C TYR A 131 -8.49 -5.30 10.25
N ASP A 132 -8.94 -6.54 10.08
CA ASP A 132 -8.06 -7.63 9.68
C ASP A 132 -8.63 -8.40 8.48
N LEU A 133 -7.79 -8.55 7.47
CA LEU A 133 -8.05 -9.35 6.28
C LEU A 133 -6.70 -9.78 5.71
N LYS A 134 -6.47 -11.08 5.70
CA LYS A 134 -5.23 -11.66 5.21
C LYS A 134 -5.06 -11.43 3.72
N GLN A 135 -3.82 -11.21 3.31
CA GLN A 135 -3.46 -11.07 1.91
C GLN A 135 -3.90 -12.28 1.08
N GLY A 136 -4.71 -12.02 0.06
CA GLY A 136 -5.21 -13.04 -0.87
C GLY A 136 -6.50 -13.72 -0.44
N GLU A 137 -6.93 -13.56 0.80
CA GLU A 137 -8.24 -14.01 1.25
C GLU A 137 -9.35 -13.07 0.77
N GLY A 138 -10.57 -13.58 0.81
CA GLY A 138 -11.79 -12.87 0.49
C GLY A 138 -12.90 -13.30 1.43
N PHE A 139 -14.11 -12.86 1.16
CA PHE A 139 -15.30 -13.28 1.91
C PHE A 139 -16.54 -13.18 1.04
N GLU A 140 -17.58 -13.92 1.44
CA GLU A 140 -18.88 -13.93 0.77
C GLU A 140 -20.00 -13.79 1.80
N ARG A 141 -20.98 -12.94 1.51
CA ARG A 141 -22.21 -12.82 2.31
C ARG A 141 -23.38 -12.40 1.44
N GLY A 142 -24.39 -13.27 1.35
CA GLY A 142 -25.51 -13.05 0.46
C GLY A 142 -25.09 -12.95 -1.00
N LEU A 143 -25.35 -11.81 -1.63
CA LEU A 143 -24.95 -11.55 -3.01
C LEU A 143 -23.57 -10.84 -3.12
N VAL A 144 -22.95 -10.52 -2.00
CA VAL A 144 -21.66 -9.83 -1.98
C VAL A 144 -20.53 -10.84 -1.92
N GLU A 145 -19.73 -10.88 -2.98
CA GLU A 145 -18.43 -11.57 -3.03
C GLU A 145 -17.34 -10.51 -3.04
N PHE A 146 -16.47 -10.53 -2.04
CA PHE A 146 -15.29 -9.68 -1.99
C PHE A 146 -14.00 -10.49 -2.17
N ASN A 147 -13.17 -10.01 -3.06
CA ASN A 147 -11.79 -10.47 -3.21
C ASN A 147 -10.93 -9.28 -3.57
N THR A 148 -9.79 -9.12 -2.90
CA THR A 148 -8.90 -7.95 -3.08
C THR A 148 -8.55 -7.69 -4.56
N ARG A 149 -8.23 -8.72 -5.35
CA ARG A 149 -7.90 -8.54 -6.78
C ARG A 149 -9.10 -8.08 -7.60
N LYS A 150 -10.28 -8.68 -7.38
CA LYS A 150 -11.53 -8.27 -8.06
C LYS A 150 -11.89 -6.83 -7.69
N PHE A 151 -11.69 -6.46 -6.43
CA PHE A 151 -11.94 -5.10 -5.95
C PHE A 151 -11.04 -4.07 -6.63
N TYR A 152 -9.72 -4.34 -6.74
CA TYR A 152 -8.79 -3.49 -7.50
C TYR A 152 -9.16 -3.43 -8.98
N ALA A 153 -9.52 -4.55 -9.61
CA ALA A 153 -9.94 -4.60 -11.00
C ALA A 153 -11.16 -3.71 -11.27
N LYS A 154 -12.17 -3.75 -10.36
CA LYS A 154 -13.38 -2.91 -10.43
C LYS A 154 -13.06 -1.43 -10.32
N ASN A 155 -12.03 -1.06 -9.55
CA ASN A 155 -11.61 0.31 -9.29
C ASN A 155 -10.42 0.78 -10.17
N THR A 156 -9.99 -0.02 -11.14
CA THR A 156 -8.81 0.28 -11.98
C THR A 156 -8.89 1.66 -12.65
N LYS A 157 -10.07 2.05 -13.14
CA LYS A 157 -10.29 3.35 -13.78
C LYS A 157 -10.06 4.49 -12.79
N ASN A 158 -10.67 4.42 -11.60
CA ASN A 158 -10.53 5.45 -10.55
C ASN A 158 -9.06 5.60 -10.12
N ILE A 159 -8.34 4.48 -9.98
CA ILE A 159 -6.92 4.50 -9.63
C ILE A 159 -6.11 5.21 -10.72
N TRP A 160 -6.29 4.88 -11.99
CA TRP A 160 -5.58 5.52 -13.07
C TRP A 160 -5.92 7.01 -13.19
N GLU A 161 -7.20 7.38 -13.09
CA GLU A 161 -7.63 8.78 -13.11
C GLU A 161 -6.99 9.57 -11.97
N TYR A 162 -6.87 8.98 -10.78
CA TYR A 162 -6.18 9.60 -9.64
C TYR A 162 -4.68 9.78 -9.93
N LEU A 163 -3.99 8.75 -10.43
CA LEU A 163 -2.55 8.80 -10.70
C LEU A 163 -2.18 9.84 -11.75
N ILE A 164 -3.01 10.05 -12.77
CA ILE A 164 -2.72 10.99 -13.86
C ILE A 164 -3.17 12.41 -13.57
N LYS A 165 -4.09 12.64 -12.61
CA LYS A 165 -4.70 13.94 -12.35
C LYS A 165 -3.70 15.07 -12.07
N GLN A 166 -2.58 14.75 -11.46
CA GLN A 166 -1.54 15.73 -11.07
C GLN A 166 -0.35 15.77 -12.04
N GLN A 167 -0.37 14.97 -13.13
CA GLN A 167 0.78 14.82 -14.01
C GLN A 167 0.53 15.50 -15.36
N LYS A 168 1.46 16.37 -15.78
CA LYS A 168 1.30 17.16 -17.03
C LYS A 168 1.88 16.48 -18.28
N GLU A 169 3.03 15.81 -18.17
CA GLU A 169 3.75 15.27 -19.34
C GLU A 169 4.09 13.79 -19.21
N SER A 170 4.76 13.40 -18.14
CA SER A 170 5.12 12.00 -17.83
C SER A 170 4.64 11.60 -16.45
N LEU A 171 4.24 10.36 -16.29
CA LEU A 171 3.90 9.79 -15.00
C LEU A 171 5.08 8.98 -14.46
N GLU A 172 5.65 9.41 -13.35
CA GLU A 172 6.72 8.70 -12.66
C GLU A 172 6.18 7.93 -11.46
N ILE A 173 6.52 6.65 -11.37
CA ILE A 173 6.10 5.74 -10.29
C ILE A 173 7.32 5.00 -9.73
N LEU A 174 7.54 5.10 -8.42
CA LEU A 174 8.40 4.21 -7.68
C LEU A 174 7.55 3.05 -7.14
N ASP A 175 7.75 1.84 -7.70
CA ASP A 175 6.97 0.67 -7.32
C ASP A 175 7.68 -0.15 -6.23
N LEU A 176 7.30 0.09 -4.99
CA LEU A 176 7.77 -0.62 -3.79
C LEU A 176 6.81 -1.76 -3.37
N ARG A 177 5.88 -2.15 -4.22
CA ARG A 177 4.90 -3.18 -3.88
C ARG A 177 5.52 -4.58 -3.93
N ALA A 178 4.95 -5.48 -3.13
CA ALA A 178 5.14 -6.91 -3.28
C ALA A 178 4.36 -7.44 -4.50
N GLY A 179 4.83 -8.55 -5.09
CA GLY A 179 4.26 -9.10 -6.32
C GLY A 179 2.75 -9.42 -6.27
N PHE A 180 2.17 -9.66 -5.08
CA PHE A 180 0.72 -9.80 -4.93
C PHE A 180 -0.01 -8.52 -5.35
N TYR A 181 0.43 -7.35 -4.84
CA TYR A 181 -0.23 -6.07 -5.12
C TYR A 181 0.09 -5.55 -6.52
N GLN A 182 1.25 -5.91 -7.07
CA GLN A 182 1.55 -5.68 -8.50
C GLN A 182 0.54 -6.41 -9.40
N LYS A 183 0.13 -7.64 -9.01
CA LYS A 183 -0.93 -8.40 -9.71
C LYS A 183 -2.35 -7.88 -9.43
N CYS A 184 -2.58 -7.20 -8.30
CA CYS A 184 -3.88 -6.56 -8.04
C CYS A 184 -4.11 -5.34 -8.94
N PHE A 185 -3.07 -4.56 -9.18
CA PHE A 185 -3.09 -3.40 -10.07
C PHE A 185 -1.82 -3.41 -10.95
N ASP A 186 -2.00 -3.90 -12.16
CA ASP A 186 -0.92 -4.08 -13.14
C ASP A 186 -0.70 -2.77 -13.92
N LEU A 187 0.45 -2.14 -13.71
CA LEU A 187 0.83 -0.88 -14.37
C LEU A 187 0.97 -1.01 -15.89
N SER A 188 1.05 -2.23 -16.44
CA SER A 188 1.05 -2.43 -17.88
C SER A 188 -0.34 -2.28 -18.52
N LYS A 189 -1.41 -2.34 -17.71
CA LYS A 189 -2.80 -2.30 -18.17
C LYS A 189 -3.38 -0.89 -18.08
N ILE A 190 -2.81 0.04 -18.84
CA ILE A 190 -3.31 1.40 -18.93
C ILE A 190 -4.62 1.39 -19.75
N PRO A 191 -5.73 1.95 -19.22
CA PRO A 191 -6.98 2.08 -19.99
C PRO A 191 -6.77 2.90 -21.26
N ILE A 192 -7.28 2.43 -22.40
CA ILE A 192 -7.12 3.07 -23.73
C ILE A 192 -7.70 4.49 -23.72
N THR A 193 -8.70 4.74 -22.89
CA THR A 193 -9.36 6.03 -22.76
C THR A 193 -8.50 7.10 -22.11
N LEU A 194 -7.39 6.72 -21.45
CA LEU A 194 -6.52 7.63 -20.74
C LEU A 194 -5.32 8.03 -21.60
N LYS A 195 -5.07 9.32 -21.65
CA LYS A 195 -3.93 9.88 -22.41
C LYS A 195 -2.72 9.98 -21.44
N ILE A 196 -1.84 9.00 -21.50
CA ILE A 196 -0.52 9.03 -20.87
C ILE A 196 0.51 9.07 -22.00
N ASN A 197 1.39 10.07 -22.00
CA ASN A 197 2.44 10.18 -23.01
C ASN A 197 3.53 9.15 -22.73
N GLU A 198 4.03 9.12 -21.51
CA GLU A 198 5.04 8.18 -21.05
C GLU A 198 4.79 7.80 -19.57
N LEU A 199 4.98 6.53 -19.25
CA LEU A 199 4.98 6.00 -17.89
C LEU A 199 6.38 5.48 -17.54
N LEU A 200 7.02 6.12 -16.57
CA LEU A 200 8.31 5.72 -16.02
C LEU A 200 8.08 4.95 -14.72
N VAL A 201 8.48 3.68 -14.67
CA VAL A 201 8.31 2.83 -13.49
C VAL A 201 9.69 2.42 -12.98
N TYR A 202 10.01 2.84 -11.78
CA TYR A 202 11.24 2.47 -11.07
C TYR A 202 10.95 1.30 -10.12
N GLU A 203 11.63 0.18 -10.34
CA GLU A 203 11.43 -1.08 -9.63
C GLU A 203 12.71 -1.50 -8.90
N PRO A 204 12.84 -1.27 -7.58
CA PRO A 204 14.02 -1.68 -6.84
C PRO A 204 13.97 -3.18 -6.49
N ASN A 205 15.06 -3.87 -6.80
CA ASN A 205 15.35 -5.23 -6.36
C ASN A 205 16.46 -5.22 -5.32
N PHE A 206 16.39 -6.11 -4.35
CA PHE A 206 17.40 -6.25 -3.30
C PHE A 206 18.02 -7.65 -3.38
N ILE A 207 19.35 -7.70 -3.48
CA ILE A 207 20.11 -8.95 -3.56
C ILE A 207 21.09 -9.04 -2.41
N LYS A 208 21.38 -10.26 -1.98
CA LYS A 208 22.45 -10.58 -1.03
C LYS A 208 23.21 -11.78 -1.55
N ASN A 209 24.53 -11.66 -1.67
CA ASN A 209 25.38 -12.70 -2.26
C ASN A 209 24.88 -13.16 -3.65
N GLY A 210 24.50 -12.20 -4.49
CA GLY A 210 24.01 -12.45 -5.87
C GLY A 210 22.61 -13.06 -5.98
N LYS A 211 21.87 -13.24 -4.86
CA LYS A 211 20.53 -13.83 -4.87
C LYS A 211 19.48 -12.82 -4.38
N VAL A 212 18.34 -12.77 -5.05
CA VAL A 212 17.19 -11.97 -4.61
C VAL A 212 16.70 -12.46 -3.26
N VAL A 213 16.58 -11.56 -2.29
CA VAL A 213 16.15 -11.89 -0.92
C VAL A 213 14.80 -11.25 -0.60
N SER A 214 13.77 -12.09 -0.55
CA SER A 214 12.40 -11.62 -0.27
C SER A 214 12.20 -11.15 1.19
N HIS A 215 12.86 -11.77 2.15
CA HIS A 215 12.71 -11.44 3.57
C HIS A 215 13.28 -10.05 3.90
N TYR A 216 14.48 -9.76 3.43
CA TYR A 216 15.11 -8.45 3.62
C TYR A 216 14.48 -7.33 2.77
N ALA A 217 13.86 -7.68 1.64
CA ALA A 217 13.26 -6.70 0.74
C ALA A 217 12.19 -5.82 1.43
N LYS A 218 11.43 -6.36 2.39
CA LYS A 218 10.45 -5.57 3.15
C LYS A 218 11.12 -4.45 3.94
N HIS A 219 12.21 -4.75 4.64
CA HIS A 219 12.97 -3.76 5.41
C HIS A 219 13.54 -2.67 4.49
N TYR A 220 14.23 -3.07 3.43
CA TYR A 220 14.90 -2.11 2.55
C TYR A 220 13.94 -1.27 1.70
N ARG A 221 12.74 -1.77 1.39
CA ARG A 221 11.67 -0.92 0.83
C ARG A 221 11.27 0.20 1.79
N GLY A 222 11.19 -0.09 3.09
CA GLY A 222 10.93 0.93 4.12
C GLY A 222 12.08 1.94 4.25
N ILE A 223 13.33 1.47 4.23
CA ILE A 223 14.53 2.33 4.23
C ILE A 223 14.54 3.24 2.99
N LEU A 224 14.32 2.68 1.80
CA LEU A 224 14.29 3.46 0.55
C LEU A 224 13.20 4.53 0.61
N LEU A 225 11.99 4.17 1.05
CA LEU A 225 10.90 5.12 1.21
C LEU A 225 11.26 6.25 2.20
N ARG A 226 11.89 5.90 3.34
CA ARG A 226 12.38 6.87 4.32
C ARG A 226 13.39 7.83 3.72
N MET A 227 14.33 7.31 2.94
CA MET A 227 15.38 8.15 2.30
C MET A 227 14.80 9.06 1.22
N CYS A 228 13.87 8.56 0.39
CA CYS A 228 13.14 9.41 -0.55
C CYS A 228 12.46 10.60 0.15
N ALA A 229 11.86 10.37 1.31
CA ALA A 229 11.20 11.42 2.08
C ALA A 229 12.19 12.41 2.72
N LYS A 230 13.30 11.91 3.28
CA LYS A 230 14.32 12.77 3.92
C LYS A 230 15.06 13.68 2.92
N GLU A 231 15.24 13.20 1.71
CA GLU A 231 15.89 13.95 0.63
C GLU A 231 14.87 14.72 -0.25
N GLU A 232 13.57 14.63 0.07
CA GLU A 232 12.48 15.25 -0.71
C GLU A 232 12.67 15.04 -2.22
N LEU A 233 12.89 13.78 -2.64
CA LEU A 233 13.18 13.46 -4.04
C LEU A 233 12.13 14.04 -4.99
N LYS A 234 12.56 14.92 -5.89
CA LYS A 234 11.68 15.55 -6.88
C LYS A 234 11.62 14.80 -8.19
N CYS A 235 12.62 13.97 -8.46
CA CYS A 235 12.76 13.16 -9.65
C CYS A 235 13.26 11.76 -9.27
N LEU A 236 12.64 10.71 -9.82
CA LEU A 236 13.07 9.33 -9.52
C LEU A 236 14.41 8.96 -10.16
N GLN A 237 14.91 9.75 -11.10
CA GLN A 237 16.25 9.58 -11.65
C GLN A 237 17.33 9.76 -10.56
N ASP A 238 17.07 10.58 -9.54
CA ASP A 238 17.99 10.82 -8.44
C ASP A 238 18.15 9.62 -7.49
N LEU A 239 17.29 8.61 -7.61
CA LEU A 239 17.44 7.34 -6.89
C LEU A 239 18.79 6.66 -7.13
N SER A 240 19.41 6.90 -8.29
CA SER A 240 20.72 6.35 -8.64
C SER A 240 21.87 6.92 -7.80
N SER A 241 21.71 8.12 -7.27
CA SER A 241 22.71 8.82 -6.44
C SER A 241 22.35 8.81 -4.94
N LEU A 242 21.20 8.24 -4.59
CA LEU A 242 20.72 8.22 -3.19
C LEU A 242 21.62 7.31 -2.33
N TYR A 243 22.24 7.89 -1.32
CA TYR A 243 23.01 7.11 -0.36
C TYR A 243 22.08 6.40 0.63
N MET A 244 22.27 5.11 0.78
CA MET A 244 21.54 4.29 1.75
C MET A 244 22.51 3.39 2.52
N GLU A 245 22.54 3.55 3.83
CA GLU A 245 23.38 2.72 4.69
C GLU A 245 23.05 1.22 4.50
N GLY A 246 24.09 0.42 4.25
CA GLY A 246 23.95 -1.03 4.06
C GLY A 246 23.46 -1.45 2.67
N LEU A 247 23.23 -0.51 1.74
CA LEU A 247 22.87 -0.79 0.35
C LEU A 247 23.85 -0.12 -0.61
N GLU A 248 24.10 -0.80 -1.71
CA GLU A 248 24.87 -0.27 -2.84
C GLU A 248 24.11 -0.53 -4.14
N LEU A 249 23.95 0.48 -4.97
CA LEU A 249 23.37 0.30 -6.30
C LEU A 249 24.39 -0.45 -7.19
N GLU A 250 24.09 -1.70 -7.51
CA GLU A 250 24.96 -2.57 -8.31
C GLU A 250 24.69 -2.41 -9.80
N SER A 251 23.42 -2.27 -10.19
CA SER A 251 23.06 -2.09 -11.59
C SER A 251 21.74 -1.35 -11.77
N MET A 252 21.62 -0.71 -12.91
CA MET A 252 20.39 -0.09 -13.41
C MET A 252 20.13 -0.55 -14.83
N GLN A 253 18.98 -1.17 -15.07
CA GLN A 253 18.58 -1.68 -16.37
C GLN A 253 17.29 -1.00 -16.82
N THR A 254 17.26 -0.60 -18.09
CA THR A 254 16.05 -0.01 -18.70
C THR A 254 15.41 -1.00 -19.64
N ILE A 255 14.10 -1.22 -19.47
CA ILE A 255 13.27 -2.07 -20.32
C ILE A 255 12.17 -1.19 -20.90
N GLN A 256 12.14 -1.03 -22.23
CA GLN A 256 11.12 -0.25 -22.94
C GLN A 256 10.02 -1.18 -23.47
N ASP A 257 8.78 -0.91 -23.11
CA ASP A 257 7.61 -1.56 -23.68
C ASP A 257 6.55 -0.49 -24.05
N LYS A 258 6.48 -0.16 -25.35
CA LYS A 258 5.58 0.88 -25.88
C LYS A 258 5.74 2.21 -25.13
N LYS A 259 4.70 2.59 -24.35
CA LYS A 259 4.68 3.83 -23.56
C LYS A 259 5.25 3.66 -22.15
N ILE A 260 5.64 2.46 -21.77
CA ILE A 260 6.11 2.15 -20.42
C ILE A 260 7.60 1.92 -20.46
N LYS A 261 8.32 2.71 -19.71
CA LYS A 261 9.75 2.56 -19.48
C LYS A 261 9.97 2.09 -18.06
N ARG A 262 10.41 0.85 -17.91
CA ARG A 262 10.75 0.26 -16.60
C ARG A 262 12.23 0.41 -16.33
N ILE A 263 12.57 0.95 -15.20
CA ILE A 263 13.94 1.13 -14.72
C ILE A 263 14.11 0.23 -13.50
N VAL A 264 14.79 -0.88 -13.69
CA VAL A 264 15.07 -1.87 -12.64
C VAL A 264 16.38 -1.47 -11.96
N LEU A 265 16.29 -1.16 -10.66
CA LEU A 265 17.43 -0.80 -9.81
C LEU A 265 17.78 -2.02 -8.95
N THR A 266 18.97 -2.55 -9.11
CA THR A 266 19.43 -3.68 -8.29
C THR A 266 20.37 -3.18 -7.20
N TYR A 267 19.92 -3.29 -5.94
CA TYR A 267 20.71 -2.93 -4.76
C TYR A 267 21.30 -4.17 -4.10
N ALA A 268 22.62 -4.18 -3.94
CA ALA A 268 23.33 -5.18 -3.15
C ALA A 268 23.30 -4.82 -1.66
N ILE A 269 22.93 -5.78 -0.82
CA ILE A 269 22.95 -5.66 0.63
C ILE A 269 24.36 -5.96 1.11
N LYS A 270 25.03 -4.96 1.67
CA LYS A 270 26.36 -5.13 2.29
C LYS A 270 26.24 -5.92 3.58
N SER A 271 27.11 -6.92 3.75
CA SER A 271 27.29 -7.56 5.05
C SER A 271 28.00 -6.57 5.98
N LYS A 272 27.45 -6.42 7.19
CA LYS A 272 28.17 -5.67 8.24
C LYS A 272 29.42 -6.39 8.63
#